data_2b6081f61f8755fa6b6e0cd280ecbd06
#
_entry.id   2b6081f61f8755fa6b6e0cd280ecbd06
#
_cell.length_a   1.000
_cell.length_b   1.000
_cell.length_c   1.000
_cell.angle_alpha   90.00
_cell.angle_beta   90.00
_cell.angle_gamma   90.00
#
_symmetry.space_group_name_H-M   'P 1'
#
loop_
_entity.id
_entity.type
_entity.pdbx_description
1 polymer ?
#
loop_
_entity_poly.entity_id
_entity_poly.type
_entity_poly.pdbx_seq_one_letter_code
_entity_poly.pdbx_strand_id
1 'polypeptide(L)'
;MSELNKIALQILSNGKGILAADESTATMTKRLDSVKVHSDENNRLLFRQTLFSSLSMKECIGGVILYDETIRQKTSDGKTIPELINSSGSLTGIKVDTGAKTLAGSNEEKITEGLDGLRERLKDYYKLGAPSL
;
A
#
# COMPACT_ATOMS: atom_id res chain seq x y z
N MET A 1 16.76 -21.80 0.72
CA MET A 1 15.71 -20.84 1.12
C MET A 1 15.34 -20.02 -0.11
N SER A 2 14.07 -20.00 -0.50
CA SER A 2 13.62 -19.23 -1.67
C SER A 2 13.78 -17.72 -1.42
N GLU A 3 13.78 -16.94 -2.49
CA GLU A 3 13.83 -15.48 -2.39
C GLU A 3 12.63 -14.92 -1.61
N LEU A 4 11.43 -15.50 -1.84
CA LEU A 4 10.22 -15.14 -1.09
C LEU A 4 10.37 -15.35 0.43
N ASN A 5 11.02 -16.45 0.85
CA ASN A 5 11.27 -16.68 2.28
C ASN A 5 12.19 -15.61 2.86
N LYS A 6 13.20 -15.17 2.11
CA LYS A 6 14.12 -14.10 2.55
C LYS A 6 13.38 -12.78 2.74
N ILE A 7 12.51 -12.42 1.79
CA ILE A 7 11.67 -11.23 1.85
C ILE A 7 10.74 -11.29 3.07
N ALA A 8 10.04 -12.40 3.28
CA ALA A 8 9.16 -12.58 4.43
C ALA A 8 9.90 -12.43 5.77
N LEU A 9 11.07 -13.04 5.90
CA LEU A 9 11.91 -12.91 7.09
C LEU A 9 12.43 -11.49 7.27
N GLN A 10 12.78 -10.79 6.20
CA GLN A 10 13.22 -9.40 6.23
C GLN A 10 12.12 -8.48 6.76
N ILE A 11 10.88 -8.64 6.29
CA ILE A 11 9.73 -7.84 6.73
C ILE A 11 9.53 -7.95 8.24
N LEU A 12 9.67 -9.15 8.79
CA LEU A 12 9.41 -9.43 10.22
C LEU A 12 10.67 -9.36 11.10
N SER A 13 11.82 -9.02 10.49
CA SER A 13 13.09 -8.97 11.24
C SER A 13 13.04 -7.92 12.36
N ASN A 14 13.72 -8.21 13.45
CA ASN A 14 13.83 -7.31 14.62
C ASN A 14 12.47 -6.92 15.26
N GLY A 15 11.46 -7.80 15.16
CA GLY A 15 10.15 -7.55 15.76
C GLY A 15 9.31 -6.50 15.03
N LYS A 16 9.64 -6.19 13.78
CA LYS A 16 8.89 -5.24 12.97
C LYS A 16 7.58 -5.85 12.47
N GLY A 17 6.62 -4.97 12.20
CA GLY A 17 5.31 -5.31 11.64
C GLY A 17 5.11 -4.82 10.21
N ILE A 18 3.92 -5.08 9.69
CA ILE A 18 3.46 -4.60 8.40
C ILE A 18 2.44 -3.47 8.62
N LEU A 19 2.65 -2.34 7.95
CA LEU A 19 1.71 -1.24 7.92
C LEU A 19 0.79 -1.39 6.70
N ALA A 20 -0.50 -1.59 6.94
CA ALA A 20 -1.52 -1.52 5.90
C ALA A 20 -1.89 -0.05 5.66
N ALA A 21 -1.41 0.52 4.56
CA ALA A 21 -1.69 1.88 4.10
C ALA A 21 -2.35 1.85 2.71
N ASP A 22 -3.19 0.84 2.50
CA ASP A 22 -3.78 0.44 1.23
C ASP A 22 -5.26 0.85 1.10
N GLU A 23 -5.71 1.79 1.92
CA GLU A 23 -7.07 2.29 1.84
C GLU A 23 -7.41 2.77 0.44
N SER A 24 -8.54 2.29 -0.10
CA SER A 24 -9.06 2.80 -1.36
C SER A 24 -9.40 4.29 -1.26
N THR A 25 -9.49 4.97 -2.39
CA THR A 25 -9.89 6.38 -2.45
C THR A 25 -11.17 6.64 -1.65
N ALA A 26 -12.18 5.77 -1.78
CA ALA A 26 -13.44 5.92 -1.04
C ALA A 26 -13.26 5.81 0.48
N THR A 27 -12.42 4.88 0.95
CA THR A 27 -12.12 4.72 2.39
C THR A 27 -11.34 5.91 2.90
N MET A 28 -10.34 6.40 2.13
CA MET A 28 -9.55 7.56 2.51
C MET A 28 -10.39 8.83 2.55
N THR A 29 -11.32 9.00 1.61
CA THR A 29 -12.26 10.10 1.60
C THR A 29 -13.08 10.15 2.88
N LYS A 30 -13.65 9.02 3.32
CA LYS A 30 -14.39 8.96 4.59
C LYS A 30 -13.54 9.37 5.80
N ARG A 31 -12.26 9.00 5.82
CA ARG A 31 -11.34 9.38 6.89
C ARG A 31 -11.05 10.88 6.89
N LEU A 32 -10.73 11.46 5.73
CA LEU A 32 -10.46 12.89 5.59
C LEU A 32 -11.70 13.73 5.89
N ASP A 33 -12.87 13.34 5.40
CA ASP A 33 -14.14 14.01 5.67
C ASP A 33 -14.46 14.04 7.18
N SER A 34 -14.14 12.98 7.92
CA SER A 34 -14.37 12.92 9.36
C SER A 34 -13.62 14.00 10.15
N VAL A 35 -12.51 14.48 9.60
CA VAL A 35 -11.71 15.59 10.16
C VAL A 35 -11.85 16.88 9.34
N LYS A 36 -12.87 16.96 8.47
CA LYS A 36 -13.20 18.13 7.64
C LYS A 36 -12.08 18.55 6.68
N VAL A 37 -11.32 17.58 6.19
CA VAL A 37 -10.30 17.77 5.15
C VAL A 37 -10.85 17.26 3.82
N HIS A 38 -10.77 18.09 2.78
CA HIS A 38 -11.20 17.69 1.44
C HIS A 38 -10.33 16.56 0.89
N SER A 39 -10.96 15.53 0.30
CA SER A 39 -10.26 14.38 -0.25
C SER A 39 -9.88 14.59 -1.72
N ASP A 40 -8.87 15.39 -1.97
CA ASP A 40 -8.18 15.44 -3.25
C ASP A 40 -6.91 14.56 -3.24
N GLU A 41 -6.28 14.42 -4.38
CA GLU A 41 -5.08 13.61 -4.55
C GLU A 41 -3.93 14.11 -3.66
N ASN A 42 -3.76 15.42 -3.54
CA ASN A 42 -2.69 16.01 -2.74
C ASN A 42 -2.89 15.75 -1.24
N ASN A 43 -4.10 15.88 -0.73
CA ASN A 43 -4.39 15.63 0.68
C ASN A 43 -4.27 14.14 1.03
N ARG A 44 -4.66 13.23 0.11
CA ARG A 44 -4.42 11.78 0.28
C ARG A 44 -2.94 11.45 0.28
N LEU A 45 -2.16 12.08 -0.62
CA LEU A 45 -0.70 11.93 -0.64
C LEU A 45 -0.07 12.47 0.64
N LEU A 46 -0.44 13.68 1.07
CA LEU A 46 0.12 14.31 2.27
C LEU A 46 -0.11 13.46 3.52
N PHE A 47 -1.31 12.90 3.68
CA PHE A 47 -1.60 11.98 4.78
C PHE A 47 -0.63 10.79 4.79
N ARG A 48 -0.46 10.12 3.67
CA ARG A 48 0.41 8.95 3.53
C ARG A 48 1.89 9.31 3.64
N GLN A 49 2.31 10.39 3.01
CA GLN A 49 3.69 10.88 3.10
C GLN A 49 4.07 11.21 4.55
N THR A 50 3.20 11.87 5.30
CA THR A 50 3.42 12.18 6.73
C THR A 50 3.64 10.90 7.53
N LEU A 51 2.83 9.88 7.29
CA LEU A 51 2.96 8.59 7.94
C LEU A 51 4.29 7.89 7.60
N PHE A 52 4.63 7.83 6.30
CA PHE A 52 5.85 7.17 5.83
C PHE A 52 7.15 7.93 6.16
N SER A 53 7.06 9.22 6.44
CA SER A 53 8.20 10.05 6.87
C SER A 53 8.42 10.03 8.39
N SER A 54 7.59 9.31 9.14
CA SER A 54 7.73 9.20 10.60
C SER A 54 9.03 8.50 10.97
N LEU A 55 9.72 9.00 11.99
CA LEU A 55 10.94 8.37 12.52
C LEU A 55 10.69 6.93 13.00
N SER A 56 9.51 6.66 13.53
CA SER A 56 9.12 5.31 13.99
C SER A 56 9.02 4.28 12.87
N MET A 57 8.91 4.69 11.61
CA MET A 57 8.91 3.76 10.47
C MET A 57 10.14 2.83 10.52
N LYS A 58 11.32 3.40 10.72
CA LYS A 58 12.58 2.66 10.75
C LYS A 58 12.63 1.62 11.88
N GLU A 59 11.98 1.90 12.99
CA GLU A 59 12.04 1.04 14.19
C GLU A 59 10.96 -0.04 14.16
N CYS A 60 9.76 0.28 13.70
CA CYS A 60 8.57 -0.55 13.89
C CYS A 60 8.07 -1.25 12.62
N ILE A 61 8.40 -0.73 11.43
CA ILE A 61 7.79 -1.18 10.18
C ILE A 61 8.81 -1.85 9.27
N GLY A 62 8.55 -3.10 8.91
CA GLY A 62 9.35 -3.88 7.95
C GLY A 62 8.75 -3.93 6.55
N GLY A 63 7.45 -3.71 6.42
CA GLY A 63 6.75 -3.66 5.14
C GLY A 63 5.56 -2.72 5.17
N VAL A 64 5.23 -2.12 4.03
CA VAL A 64 4.08 -1.23 3.84
C VAL A 64 3.26 -1.71 2.66
N ILE A 65 1.96 -1.93 2.85
CA ILE A 65 1.06 -2.24 1.74
C ILE A 65 0.48 -0.92 1.21
N LEU A 66 0.68 -0.66 -0.08
CA LEU A 66 0.21 0.54 -0.75
C LEU A 66 -1.07 0.29 -1.55
N TYR A 67 -1.77 1.39 -1.86
CA TYR A 67 -2.84 1.46 -2.85
C TYR A 67 -2.28 1.87 -4.21
N ASP A 68 -2.94 1.52 -5.32
CA ASP A 68 -2.48 1.79 -6.69
C ASP A 68 -2.17 3.27 -6.96
N GLU A 69 -3.03 4.19 -6.50
CA GLU A 69 -2.76 5.63 -6.61
C GLU A 69 -1.43 6.00 -5.96
N THR A 70 -1.20 5.50 -4.75
CA THR A 70 -0.06 5.91 -3.92
C THR A 70 1.29 5.44 -4.46
N ILE A 71 1.36 4.22 -4.99
CA ILE A 71 2.63 3.70 -5.54
C ILE A 71 3.11 4.49 -6.75
N ARG A 72 2.20 5.21 -7.43
CA ARG A 72 2.49 6.04 -8.60
C ARG A 72 2.84 7.48 -8.26
N GLN A 73 2.61 7.90 -7.03
CA GLN A 73 2.82 9.28 -6.58
C GLN A 73 4.28 9.55 -6.19
N LYS A 74 4.62 10.84 -6.17
CA LYS A 74 5.92 11.34 -5.75
C LYS A 74 5.75 12.39 -4.66
N THR A 75 6.71 12.46 -3.78
CA THR A 75 6.85 13.51 -2.77
C THR A 75 7.19 14.84 -3.42
N SER A 76 7.08 15.93 -2.68
CA SER A 76 7.41 17.29 -3.16
C SER A 76 8.87 17.45 -3.56
N ASP A 77 9.78 16.65 -3.02
CA ASP A 77 11.20 16.60 -3.39
C ASP A 77 11.51 15.63 -4.54
N GLY A 78 10.48 15.08 -5.17
CA GLY A 78 10.56 14.25 -6.37
C GLY A 78 10.86 12.78 -6.17
N LYS A 79 11.00 12.31 -4.93
CA LYS A 79 11.14 10.87 -4.63
C LYS A 79 9.83 10.13 -4.89
N THR A 80 9.89 8.93 -5.41
CA THR A 80 8.72 8.05 -5.44
C THR A 80 8.35 7.58 -4.02
N ILE A 81 7.09 7.24 -3.81
CA ILE A 81 6.67 6.70 -2.49
C ILE A 81 7.40 5.40 -2.14
N PRO A 82 7.64 4.45 -3.06
CA PRO A 82 8.52 3.32 -2.77
C PRO A 82 9.94 3.70 -2.33
N GLU A 83 10.56 4.70 -2.96
CA GLU A 83 11.88 5.20 -2.54
C GLU A 83 11.86 5.78 -1.12
N LEU A 84 10.79 6.52 -0.77
CA LEU A 84 10.62 7.04 0.59
C LEU A 84 10.52 5.91 1.61
N ILE A 85 9.70 4.88 1.35
CA ILE A 85 9.53 3.71 2.23
C ILE A 85 10.85 2.94 2.35
N ASN A 86 11.51 2.68 1.24
CA ASN A 86 12.77 1.93 1.23
C ASN A 86 13.89 2.67 1.97
N SER A 87 13.87 4.00 1.99
CA SER A 87 14.85 4.80 2.75
C SER A 87 14.75 4.61 4.26
N SER A 88 13.61 4.16 4.77
CA SER A 88 13.44 3.76 6.17
C SER A 88 13.83 2.29 6.45
N GLY A 89 14.22 1.53 5.42
CA GLY A 89 14.53 0.10 5.53
C GLY A 89 13.30 -0.81 5.46
N SER A 90 12.13 -0.27 5.10
CA SER A 90 10.90 -1.05 4.92
C SER A 90 10.75 -1.48 3.47
N LEU A 91 10.08 -2.60 3.22
CA LEU A 91 9.74 -3.07 1.87
C LEU A 91 8.36 -2.57 1.44
N THR A 92 8.22 -2.32 0.15
CA THR A 92 6.95 -1.88 -0.44
C THR A 92 6.15 -3.08 -0.91
N GLY A 93 4.91 -3.21 -0.44
CA GLY A 93 3.89 -4.13 -0.94
C GLY A 93 2.77 -3.37 -1.64
N ILE A 94 1.85 -4.10 -2.24
CA ILE A 94 0.74 -3.52 -3.01
C ILE A 94 -0.56 -4.31 -2.82
N LYS A 95 -1.66 -3.59 -2.64
CA LYS A 95 -3.02 -4.15 -2.68
C LYS A 95 -3.36 -4.58 -4.10
N VAL A 96 -3.66 -5.85 -4.29
CA VAL A 96 -3.95 -6.43 -5.61
C VAL A 96 -5.44 -6.72 -5.84
N ASP A 97 -6.25 -6.74 -4.80
CA ASP A 97 -7.69 -6.93 -4.94
C ASP A 97 -8.39 -5.66 -5.49
N THR A 98 -9.53 -5.86 -6.14
CA THR A 98 -10.39 -4.80 -6.69
C THR A 98 -11.64 -4.56 -5.86
N GLY A 99 -11.67 -5.07 -4.62
CA GLY A 99 -12.74 -4.91 -3.66
C GLY A 99 -13.72 -6.06 -3.61
N ALA A 100 -14.59 -6.00 -2.60
CA ALA A 100 -15.63 -6.99 -2.37
C ALA A 100 -16.90 -6.63 -3.15
N LYS A 101 -17.42 -7.58 -3.93
CA LYS A 101 -18.67 -7.48 -4.70
C LYS A 101 -19.72 -8.43 -4.14
N THR A 102 -20.99 -8.10 -4.31
CA THR A 102 -22.08 -8.99 -3.91
C THR A 102 -22.00 -10.29 -4.71
N LEU A 103 -22.04 -11.42 -4.01
CA LEU A 103 -22.07 -12.74 -4.63
C LEU A 103 -23.40 -12.92 -5.37
N ALA A 104 -23.34 -13.35 -6.62
CA ALA A 104 -24.55 -13.62 -7.40
C ALA A 104 -25.42 -14.67 -6.69
N GLY A 105 -26.74 -14.36 -6.55
CA GLY A 105 -27.67 -15.24 -5.85
C GLY A 105 -27.69 -15.08 -4.31
N SER A 106 -26.89 -14.21 -3.74
CA SER A 106 -26.90 -13.89 -2.30
C SER A 106 -27.11 -12.40 -2.08
N ASN A 107 -27.86 -12.03 -1.03
CA ASN A 107 -28.05 -10.64 -0.63
C ASN A 107 -27.05 -10.19 0.45
N GLU A 108 -26.39 -11.11 1.12
CA GLU A 108 -25.52 -10.83 2.27
C GLU A 108 -24.08 -11.20 2.04
N GLU A 109 -23.82 -12.21 1.19
CA GLU A 109 -22.47 -12.69 0.95
C GLU A 109 -21.75 -11.86 -0.12
N LYS A 110 -20.43 -11.75 0.03
CA LYS A 110 -19.55 -11.05 -0.90
C LYS A 110 -18.41 -11.93 -1.34
N ILE A 111 -17.92 -11.66 -2.55
CA ILE A 111 -16.70 -12.24 -3.09
C ILE A 111 -15.69 -11.12 -3.33
N THR A 112 -14.44 -11.35 -2.98
CA THR A 112 -13.35 -10.44 -3.31
C THR A 112 -12.82 -10.75 -4.69
N GLU A 113 -12.80 -9.75 -5.57
CA GLU A 113 -12.30 -9.82 -6.93
C GLU A 113 -10.86 -9.30 -7.02
N GLY A 114 -10.16 -9.56 -8.14
CA GLY A 114 -8.81 -9.03 -8.37
C GLY A 114 -7.90 -9.92 -9.22
N LEU A 115 -8.40 -11.03 -9.74
CA LEU A 115 -7.60 -11.93 -10.59
C LEU A 115 -7.50 -11.43 -12.04
N ASP A 116 -8.49 -10.67 -12.52
CA ASP A 116 -8.50 -10.16 -13.89
C ASP A 116 -7.35 -9.17 -14.11
N GLY A 117 -6.52 -9.45 -15.13
CA GLY A 117 -5.33 -8.65 -15.46
C GLY A 117 -4.26 -8.58 -14.35
N LEU A 118 -4.32 -9.47 -13.35
CA LEU A 118 -3.39 -9.42 -12.21
C LEU A 118 -1.94 -9.58 -12.65
N ARG A 119 -1.66 -10.46 -13.62
CA ARG A 119 -0.30 -10.71 -14.10
C ARG A 119 0.35 -9.47 -14.69
N GLU A 120 -0.40 -8.72 -15.49
CA GLU A 120 0.03 -7.46 -16.11
C GLU A 120 0.22 -6.37 -15.06
N ARG A 121 -0.71 -6.24 -14.11
CA ARG A 121 -0.61 -5.30 -12.99
C ARG A 121 0.61 -5.60 -12.11
N LEU A 122 0.90 -6.86 -11.82
CA LEU A 122 2.08 -7.24 -11.04
C LEU A 122 3.39 -6.86 -11.73
N LYS A 123 3.48 -7.01 -13.08
CA LYS A 123 4.65 -6.53 -13.84
C LYS A 123 4.82 -5.02 -13.73
N ASP A 124 3.72 -4.27 -13.75
CA ASP A 124 3.74 -2.82 -13.62
C ASP A 124 4.18 -2.41 -12.20
N TYR A 125 3.59 -2.98 -11.17
CA TYR A 125 3.96 -2.71 -9.78
C TYR A 125 5.41 -3.06 -9.46
N TYR A 126 5.92 -4.14 -10.03
CA TYR A 126 7.33 -4.50 -9.89
C TYR A 126 8.25 -3.38 -10.43
N LYS A 127 7.94 -2.81 -11.60
CA LYS A 127 8.68 -1.68 -12.17
C LYS A 127 8.58 -0.42 -11.32
N LEU A 128 7.49 -0.25 -10.59
CA LEU A 128 7.27 0.88 -9.68
C LEU A 128 7.94 0.71 -8.31
N GLY A 129 8.57 -0.43 -8.05
CA GLY A 129 9.33 -0.67 -6.83
C GLY A 129 8.64 -1.53 -5.77
N ALA A 130 7.52 -2.19 -6.09
CA ALA A 130 6.99 -3.27 -5.27
C ALA A 130 7.74 -4.58 -5.64
N PRO A 131 8.50 -5.20 -4.73
CA PRO A 131 9.06 -6.51 -5.00
C PRO A 131 7.93 -7.52 -5.22
N SER A 132 8.14 -8.45 -6.13
CA SER A 132 7.21 -9.56 -6.36
C SER A 132 7.15 -10.44 -5.11
N LEU A 133 6.04 -10.38 -4.41
CA LEU A 133 5.66 -11.38 -3.41
C LEU A 133 4.95 -12.55 -4.07
#